data_bd2eaa48e04a27d9d67724f5f610d111
#
_entry.id   bd2eaa48e04a27d9d67724f5f610d111
#
_cell.length_a   1.000
_cell.length_b   1.000
_cell.length_c   1.000
_cell.angle_alpha   90.00
_cell.angle_beta   90.00
_cell.angle_gamma   90.00
#
_symmetry.space_group_name_H-M   'P 1'
#
loop_
_entity.id
_entity.type
_entity.pdbx_description
1 polymer ?
#
loop_
_entity_poly.entity_id
_entity_poly.type
_entity_poly.pdbx_seq_one_letter_code
_entity_poly.pdbx_strand_id
1 'polypeptide(L)'
;MAKAKFERTKPHVNIGTIGHVDHGKTTTTAAITKYLGLLNMAKFTAYDQIDGAPEEKARGITINTAHVEYETANRHYAHVDCPGHADYVKNMITGAAQMDGAILVVSAADGPMPQTREHILLARQVGVKYIVVYLNKCDMVDDPELLELVEMEVRDLLSSYDFPGDEIPIVKGSSLKVLESTSTDPNDPVYAPMKELMDAVDSYIPTPDRPTDQPFLMPIEDVMTISGRGTVVTGRVERGIVKLQDEVEIVGLAKEPKKTTITGVEMFRKILDQAEAGDNIGALLRGIQRTEVERGQVLAKPGSIHPHTKFKAQVYVLTQEEGGRHTPFFNGYRPQFYFRTTDVTGVIELPAGTEMVMPGDNVDMTIELITPIAIEKGLRFAIREGGRTVGSGVVAEVIE
;
A
#
# COMPACT_ATOMS: atom_id res chain seq x y z
N MET A 1 22.68 7.69 -22.64
CA MET A 1 23.43 6.74 -21.80
C MET A 1 22.61 5.47 -21.66
N ALA A 2 23.21 4.27 -21.69
CA ALA A 2 22.52 3.03 -21.41
C ALA A 2 22.08 3.02 -19.93
N LYS A 3 20.84 2.59 -19.65
CA LYS A 3 20.38 2.44 -18.26
C LYS A 3 21.16 1.31 -17.58
N ALA A 4 21.44 1.46 -16.29
CA ALA A 4 22.06 0.41 -15.50
C ALA A 4 21.12 -0.81 -15.38
N LYS A 5 21.71 -2.00 -15.26
CA LYS A 5 20.98 -3.23 -14.98
C LYS A 5 20.79 -3.36 -13.47
N PHE A 6 19.60 -3.81 -13.04
CA PHE A 6 19.35 -4.12 -11.65
C PHE A 6 20.01 -5.45 -11.26
N GLU A 7 20.77 -5.44 -10.17
CA GLU A 7 21.41 -6.64 -9.63
C GLU A 7 20.78 -6.99 -8.28
N ARG A 8 20.26 -8.22 -8.16
CA ARG A 8 19.66 -8.73 -6.92
C ARG A 8 20.75 -9.25 -5.98
N THR A 9 21.31 -8.36 -5.19
CA THR A 9 22.37 -8.71 -4.22
C THR A 9 21.85 -8.95 -2.82
N LYS A 10 20.64 -8.47 -2.50
CA LYS A 10 19.99 -8.54 -1.20
C LYS A 10 18.51 -8.93 -1.32
N PRO A 11 17.91 -9.55 -0.27
CA PRO A 11 16.47 -9.76 -0.23
C PRO A 11 15.72 -8.43 -0.42
N HIS A 12 14.66 -8.46 -1.22
CA HIS A 12 13.81 -7.29 -1.49
C HIS A 12 12.58 -7.29 -0.60
N VAL A 13 12.31 -6.16 0.05
CA VAL A 13 11.16 -5.95 0.95
C VAL A 13 10.45 -4.65 0.58
N ASN A 14 9.13 -4.70 0.49
CA ASN A 14 8.31 -3.52 0.28
C ASN A 14 7.79 -3.01 1.62
N ILE A 15 8.10 -1.79 1.95
CA ILE A 15 7.58 -1.11 3.14
C ILE A 15 6.97 0.23 2.75
N GLY A 16 6.32 0.90 3.68
CA GLY A 16 5.86 2.25 3.44
C GLY A 16 5.40 2.94 4.70
N THR A 17 5.19 4.24 4.59
CA THR A 17 4.69 5.10 5.66
C THR A 17 3.18 5.23 5.59
N ILE A 18 2.52 4.97 6.73
CA ILE A 18 1.09 5.17 6.94
C ILE A 18 0.86 6.05 8.19
N GLY A 19 -0.32 6.61 8.35
CA GLY A 19 -0.68 7.44 9.50
C GLY A 19 -1.42 8.72 9.09
N HIS A 20 -1.81 9.51 10.07
CA HIS A 20 -2.61 10.71 9.88
C HIS A 20 -1.93 11.78 9.00
N VAL A 21 -2.72 12.67 8.38
CA VAL A 21 -2.19 13.87 7.72
C VAL A 21 -1.39 14.70 8.73
N ASP A 22 -0.34 15.37 8.27
CA ASP A 22 0.56 16.23 9.07
C ASP A 22 1.34 15.54 10.21
N HIS A 23 1.26 14.21 10.38
CA HIS A 23 2.12 13.47 11.32
C HIS A 23 3.58 13.32 10.83
N GLY A 24 3.87 13.72 9.59
CA GLY A 24 5.23 13.78 9.05
C GLY A 24 5.69 12.51 8.33
N LYS A 25 4.79 11.78 7.65
CA LYS A 25 5.13 10.58 6.85
C LYS A 25 6.20 10.87 5.80
N THR A 26 5.93 11.81 4.90
CA THR A 26 6.84 12.22 3.82
C THR A 26 8.14 12.80 4.38
N THR A 27 8.06 13.55 5.50
CA THR A 27 9.23 14.07 6.22
C THR A 27 10.10 12.93 6.76
N THR A 28 9.46 11.87 7.29
CA THR A 28 10.16 10.67 7.79
C THR A 28 10.80 9.89 6.65
N THR A 29 10.09 9.72 5.54
CA THR A 29 10.64 9.09 4.31
C THR A 29 11.87 9.86 3.81
N ALA A 30 11.82 11.18 3.75
CA ALA A 30 12.98 12.01 3.37
C ALA A 30 14.13 11.88 4.39
N ALA A 31 13.85 11.85 5.70
CA ALA A 31 14.84 11.69 6.75
C ALA A 31 15.56 10.33 6.67
N ILE A 32 14.82 9.24 6.40
CA ILE A 32 15.41 7.91 6.15
C ILE A 32 16.39 7.97 4.97
N THR A 33 15.99 8.55 3.84
CA THR A 33 16.85 8.64 2.66
C THR A 33 18.08 9.53 2.90
N LYS A 34 17.94 10.57 3.73
CA LYS A 34 19.08 11.41 4.13
C LYS A 34 20.09 10.63 4.95
N TYR A 35 19.64 9.97 6.01
CA TYR A 35 20.51 9.17 6.87
C TYR A 35 21.21 8.05 6.08
N LEU A 36 20.46 7.26 5.33
CA LEU A 36 21.04 6.18 4.52
C LEU A 36 21.93 6.71 3.38
N GLY A 37 21.66 7.92 2.90
CA GLY A 37 22.52 8.62 1.94
C GLY A 37 23.92 8.90 2.49
N LEU A 38 24.07 9.23 3.77
CA LEU A 38 25.37 9.39 4.44
C LEU A 38 26.17 8.08 4.48
N LEU A 39 25.47 6.93 4.49
CA LEU A 39 26.04 5.59 4.45
C LEU A 39 26.27 5.07 3.01
N ASN A 40 25.98 5.86 1.97
CA ASN A 40 25.94 5.46 0.55
C ASN A 40 24.97 4.31 0.25
N MET A 41 23.90 4.17 1.05
CA MET A 41 22.87 3.14 0.94
C MET A 41 21.57 3.66 0.35
N ALA A 42 21.47 4.95 0.08
CA ALA A 42 20.36 5.62 -0.58
C ALA A 42 20.83 6.82 -1.39
N LYS A 43 20.01 7.23 -2.35
CA LYS A 43 20.08 8.59 -2.89
C LYS A 43 19.15 9.46 -2.05
N PHE A 44 19.68 10.51 -1.42
CA PHE A 44 18.82 11.45 -0.71
C PHE A 44 17.73 12.00 -1.62
N THR A 45 16.48 11.90 -1.17
CA THR A 45 15.30 12.42 -1.85
C THR A 45 14.62 13.40 -0.92
N ALA A 46 14.65 14.68 -1.28
CA ALA A 46 14.05 15.74 -0.48
C ALA A 46 12.52 15.67 -0.49
N TYR A 47 11.89 16.28 0.50
CA TYR A 47 10.44 16.32 0.66
C TYR A 47 9.70 16.74 -0.63
N ASP A 48 10.14 17.84 -1.26
CA ASP A 48 9.58 18.40 -2.48
C ASP A 48 9.84 17.57 -3.75
N GLN A 49 10.68 16.54 -3.65
CA GLN A 49 10.93 15.56 -4.70
C GLN A 49 10.06 14.31 -4.52
N ILE A 50 9.66 13.99 -3.29
CA ILE A 50 8.71 12.93 -2.97
C ILE A 50 7.30 13.42 -3.34
N ASP A 51 6.85 14.52 -2.76
CA ASP A 51 5.60 15.21 -3.10
C ASP A 51 5.86 16.16 -4.30
N GLY A 52 6.06 15.56 -5.47
CA GLY A 52 6.57 16.26 -6.65
C GLY A 52 5.50 16.92 -7.52
N ALA A 53 4.22 16.51 -7.41
CA ALA A 53 3.14 17.02 -8.23
C ALA A 53 2.80 18.48 -7.89
N PRO A 54 2.45 19.32 -8.88
CA PRO A 54 2.11 20.72 -8.62
C PRO A 54 0.98 20.91 -7.60
N GLU A 55 0.00 20.01 -7.59
CA GLU A 55 -1.12 20.05 -6.66
C GLU A 55 -0.69 19.68 -5.23
N GLU A 56 0.20 18.71 -5.06
CA GLU A 56 0.79 18.32 -3.78
C GLU A 56 1.57 19.49 -3.16
N LYS A 57 2.40 20.14 -3.97
CA LYS A 57 3.16 21.34 -3.56
C LYS A 57 2.28 22.51 -3.18
N ALA A 58 1.18 22.72 -3.93
CA ALA A 58 0.23 23.81 -3.66
C ALA A 58 -0.57 23.60 -2.36
N ARG A 59 -0.88 22.36 -2.03
CA ARG A 59 -1.68 22.00 -0.84
C ARG A 59 -0.84 21.61 0.37
N GLY A 60 0.45 21.28 0.17
CA GLY A 60 1.33 20.78 1.23
C GLY A 60 0.97 19.40 1.76
N ILE A 61 0.28 18.58 0.96
CA ILE A 61 -0.16 17.23 1.34
C ILE A 61 0.14 16.23 0.22
N THR A 62 0.47 15.01 0.59
CA THR A 62 0.64 13.89 -0.35
C THR A 62 -0.73 13.47 -0.90
N ILE A 63 -0.85 13.39 -2.22
CA ILE A 63 -2.06 12.99 -2.94
C ILE A 63 -1.87 11.59 -3.54
N ASN A 64 -0.76 11.37 -4.23
CA ASN A 64 -0.42 10.12 -4.87
C ASN A 64 0.63 9.37 -4.05
N THR A 65 0.68 8.05 -4.22
CA THR A 65 1.77 7.26 -3.65
C THR A 65 3.07 7.60 -4.35
N ALA A 66 4.13 7.84 -3.58
CA ALA A 66 5.48 8.02 -4.09
C ALA A 66 6.34 6.80 -3.73
N HIS A 67 7.24 6.42 -4.64
CA HIS A 67 8.14 5.28 -4.43
C HIS A 67 9.58 5.75 -4.31
N VAL A 68 10.24 5.34 -3.25
CA VAL A 68 11.65 5.63 -2.97
C VAL A 68 12.41 4.33 -2.78
N GLU A 69 13.64 4.27 -3.28
CA GLU A 69 14.54 3.10 -3.20
C GLU A 69 15.67 3.38 -2.21
N TYR A 70 15.97 2.43 -1.34
CA TYR A 70 17.15 2.46 -0.49
C TYR A 70 17.54 1.06 0.01
N GLU A 71 18.68 0.96 0.64
CA GLU A 71 19.20 -0.28 1.19
C GLU A 71 19.61 -0.12 2.66
N THR A 72 19.65 -1.24 3.37
CA THR A 72 20.43 -1.40 4.59
C THR A 72 21.59 -2.37 4.34
N ALA A 73 22.35 -2.71 5.35
CA ALA A 73 23.36 -3.75 5.23
C ALA A 73 22.75 -5.11 4.81
N ASN A 74 21.50 -5.37 5.22
CA ASN A 74 20.85 -6.67 5.11
C ASN A 74 19.87 -6.78 3.93
N ARG A 75 19.24 -5.68 3.51
CA ARG A 75 18.07 -5.69 2.63
C ARG A 75 18.04 -4.53 1.64
N HIS A 76 17.35 -4.75 0.53
CA HIS A 76 16.94 -3.73 -0.43
C HIS A 76 15.46 -3.41 -0.21
N TYR A 77 15.13 -2.13 -0.11
CA TYR A 77 13.77 -1.66 0.17
C TYR A 77 13.18 -0.84 -0.99
N ALA A 78 11.94 -1.18 -1.36
CA ALA A 78 11.03 -0.27 -2.02
C ALA A 78 10.14 0.35 -0.95
N HIS A 79 10.17 1.67 -0.81
CA HIS A 79 9.39 2.40 0.18
C HIS A 79 8.27 3.17 -0.53
N VAL A 80 7.04 2.93 -0.10
CA VAL A 80 5.83 3.60 -0.59
C VAL A 80 5.41 4.67 0.41
N ASP A 81 5.51 5.93 0.04
CA ASP A 81 4.96 7.02 0.84
C ASP A 81 3.47 7.19 0.52
N CYS A 82 2.61 6.99 1.52
CA CYS A 82 1.16 7.00 1.36
C CYS A 82 0.54 8.34 1.75
N PRO A 83 -0.51 8.79 1.03
CA PRO A 83 -1.27 9.96 1.45
C PRO A 83 -1.92 9.74 2.82
N GLY A 84 -2.04 10.82 3.61
CA GLY A 84 -2.65 10.79 4.93
C GLY A 84 -4.08 11.32 4.98
N HIS A 85 -4.49 12.08 3.98
CA HIS A 85 -5.79 12.76 3.96
C HIS A 85 -6.93 11.82 3.56
N ALA A 86 -8.08 11.95 4.21
CA ALA A 86 -9.26 11.10 3.99
C ALA A 86 -9.75 11.05 2.53
N ASP A 87 -9.60 12.15 1.78
CA ASP A 87 -10.02 12.21 0.37
C ASP A 87 -9.20 11.28 -0.54
N TYR A 88 -7.99 10.89 -0.11
CA TYR A 88 -7.04 10.09 -0.90
C TYR A 88 -6.88 8.65 -0.39
N VAL A 89 -7.81 8.18 0.41
CA VAL A 89 -7.80 6.81 0.98
C VAL A 89 -7.69 5.73 -0.10
N LYS A 90 -8.25 5.94 -1.28
CA LYS A 90 -8.07 5.02 -2.43
C LYS A 90 -6.60 4.83 -2.78
N ASN A 91 -5.83 5.90 -2.82
CA ASN A 91 -4.39 5.83 -3.10
C ASN A 91 -3.63 5.21 -1.91
N MET A 92 -4.06 5.49 -0.67
CA MET A 92 -3.53 4.84 0.53
C MET A 92 -3.74 3.33 0.49
N ILE A 93 -4.96 2.85 0.18
CA ILE A 93 -5.27 1.41 0.05
C ILE A 93 -4.38 0.76 -1.01
N THR A 94 -4.25 1.40 -2.18
CA THR A 94 -3.38 0.91 -3.27
C THR A 94 -1.92 0.82 -2.83
N GLY A 95 -1.41 1.83 -2.13
CA GLY A 95 -0.05 1.83 -1.59
C GLY A 95 0.15 0.76 -0.52
N ALA A 96 -0.78 0.66 0.44
CA ALA A 96 -0.71 -0.33 1.51
C ALA A 96 -0.76 -1.79 0.99
N ALA A 97 -1.53 -2.05 -0.06
CA ALA A 97 -1.60 -3.38 -0.69
C ALA A 97 -0.26 -3.85 -1.27
N GLN A 98 0.68 -2.94 -1.50
CA GLN A 98 2.03 -3.26 -1.99
C GLN A 98 3.01 -3.62 -0.87
N MET A 99 2.70 -3.31 0.38
CA MET A 99 3.62 -3.41 1.50
C MET A 99 3.69 -4.83 2.08
N ASP A 100 4.88 -5.26 2.42
CA ASP A 100 5.13 -6.46 3.24
C ASP A 100 5.08 -6.10 4.74
N GLY A 101 5.40 -4.85 5.08
CA GLY A 101 5.29 -4.25 6.38
C GLY A 101 5.15 -2.72 6.28
N ALA A 102 4.70 -2.07 7.35
CA ALA A 102 4.47 -0.63 7.36
C ALA A 102 5.19 0.07 8.52
N ILE A 103 5.56 1.33 8.31
CA ILE A 103 5.97 2.27 9.35
C ILE A 103 4.76 3.15 9.67
N LEU A 104 4.18 2.99 10.85
CA LEU A 104 3.12 3.85 11.35
C LEU A 104 3.73 5.10 11.96
N VAL A 105 3.53 6.24 11.32
CA VAL A 105 4.02 7.53 11.81
C VAL A 105 2.92 8.23 12.61
N VAL A 106 3.20 8.47 13.89
CA VAL A 106 2.29 9.16 14.81
C VAL A 106 3.01 10.38 15.39
N SER A 107 2.36 11.53 15.40
CA SER A 107 2.88 12.72 16.10
C SER A 107 2.81 12.52 17.60
N ALA A 108 3.91 12.67 18.30
CA ALA A 108 3.97 12.59 19.76
C ALA A 108 3.18 13.71 20.44
N ALA A 109 3.01 14.84 19.75
CA ALA A 109 2.25 15.99 20.29
C ALA A 109 0.72 15.81 20.16
N ASP A 110 0.27 15.09 19.13
CA ASP A 110 -1.16 14.96 18.79
C ASP A 110 -1.74 13.60 19.19
N GLY A 111 -0.89 12.57 19.33
CA GLY A 111 -1.31 11.18 19.55
C GLY A 111 -2.03 10.54 18.33
N PRO A 112 -2.67 9.39 18.51
CA PRO A 112 -3.43 8.73 17.47
C PRO A 112 -4.67 9.52 17.06
N MET A 113 -4.79 9.86 15.80
CA MET A 113 -5.86 10.66 15.19
C MET A 113 -6.79 9.78 14.34
N PRO A 114 -7.96 10.29 13.87
CA PRO A 114 -8.92 9.45 13.13
C PRO A 114 -8.35 8.68 11.93
N GLN A 115 -7.51 9.31 11.08
CA GLN A 115 -6.90 8.60 9.96
C GLN A 115 -5.83 7.58 10.42
N THR A 116 -5.24 7.75 11.61
CA THR A 116 -4.35 6.72 12.19
C THR A 116 -5.11 5.40 12.35
N ARG A 117 -6.31 5.47 12.94
CA ARG A 117 -7.21 4.30 13.12
C ARG A 117 -7.61 3.70 11.78
N GLU A 118 -8.07 4.52 10.84
CA GLU A 118 -8.46 4.08 9.50
C GLU A 118 -7.29 3.43 8.74
N HIS A 119 -6.09 3.97 8.82
CA HIS A 119 -4.90 3.42 8.14
C HIS A 119 -4.46 2.08 8.74
N ILE A 120 -4.53 1.89 10.05
CA ILE A 120 -4.24 0.60 10.70
C ILE A 120 -5.26 -0.45 10.24
N LEU A 121 -6.55 -0.11 10.27
CA LEU A 121 -7.62 -0.98 9.80
C LEU A 121 -7.43 -1.40 8.34
N LEU A 122 -7.20 -0.43 7.45
CA LEU A 122 -7.02 -0.69 6.02
C LEU A 122 -5.74 -1.48 5.74
N ALA A 123 -4.64 -1.20 6.41
CA ALA A 123 -3.41 -1.97 6.30
C ALA A 123 -3.66 -3.45 6.68
N ARG A 124 -4.37 -3.69 7.79
CA ARG A 124 -4.77 -5.04 8.19
C ARG A 124 -5.62 -5.75 7.12
N GLN A 125 -6.58 -5.04 6.54
CA GLN A 125 -7.48 -5.58 5.52
C GLN A 125 -6.77 -5.96 4.23
N VAL A 126 -5.83 -5.13 3.76
CA VAL A 126 -5.04 -5.44 2.55
C VAL A 126 -3.93 -6.45 2.80
N GLY A 127 -3.76 -6.91 4.04
CA GLY A 127 -2.86 -8.02 4.38
C GLY A 127 -1.49 -7.62 4.90
N VAL A 128 -1.27 -6.36 5.28
CA VAL A 128 -0.05 -5.95 6.01
C VAL A 128 -0.06 -6.63 7.38
N LYS A 129 0.97 -7.42 7.66
CA LYS A 129 1.06 -8.23 8.89
C LYS A 129 1.95 -7.61 9.95
N TYR A 130 2.87 -6.75 9.56
CA TYR A 130 3.91 -6.21 10.41
C TYR A 130 3.89 -4.68 10.36
N ILE A 131 3.90 -4.06 11.54
CA ILE A 131 3.96 -2.61 11.70
C ILE A 131 5.10 -2.29 12.66
N VAL A 132 5.92 -1.31 12.30
CA VAL A 132 6.87 -0.64 13.20
C VAL A 132 6.35 0.76 13.43
N VAL A 133 6.38 1.28 14.66
CA VAL A 133 5.88 2.61 14.98
C VAL A 133 7.03 3.61 15.07
N TYR A 134 6.81 4.77 14.47
CA TYR A 134 7.69 5.92 14.66
C TYR A 134 6.90 7.07 15.29
N LEU A 135 7.18 7.36 16.57
CA LEU A 135 6.67 8.54 17.26
C LEU A 135 7.50 9.74 16.84
N ASN A 136 6.95 10.52 15.92
CA ASN A 136 7.59 11.69 15.34
C ASN A 136 7.27 12.96 16.13
N LYS A 137 7.98 14.05 15.90
CA LYS A 137 7.82 15.35 16.56
C LYS A 137 8.04 15.30 18.08
N CYS A 138 8.88 14.39 18.56
CA CYS A 138 9.22 14.33 20.00
C CYS A 138 9.91 15.59 20.51
N ASP A 139 10.45 16.40 19.62
CA ASP A 139 11.01 17.72 19.94
C ASP A 139 9.98 18.80 20.33
N MET A 140 8.69 18.52 20.12
CA MET A 140 7.57 19.37 20.51
C MET A 140 6.98 19.00 21.88
N VAL A 141 7.48 17.94 22.51
CA VAL A 141 6.97 17.40 23.79
C VAL A 141 8.09 17.39 24.81
N ASP A 142 7.97 18.28 25.79
CA ASP A 142 8.97 18.41 26.86
C ASP A 142 8.73 17.45 28.03
N ASP A 143 7.50 16.90 28.16
CA ASP A 143 7.11 16.02 29.24
C ASP A 143 7.30 14.53 28.86
N PRO A 144 8.22 13.80 29.49
CA PRO A 144 8.41 12.38 29.25
C PRO A 144 7.18 11.52 29.55
N GLU A 145 6.34 11.90 30.53
CA GLU A 145 5.14 11.15 30.91
C GLU A 145 4.10 11.20 29.75
N LEU A 146 4.04 12.32 29.05
CA LEU A 146 3.17 12.46 27.88
C LEU A 146 3.63 11.55 26.73
N LEU A 147 4.93 11.40 26.52
CA LEU A 147 5.47 10.47 25.52
C LEU A 147 5.12 9.00 25.84
N GLU A 148 5.18 8.63 27.12
CA GLU A 148 4.80 7.28 27.57
C GLU A 148 3.29 7.05 27.41
N LEU A 149 2.47 8.05 27.69
CA LEU A 149 1.03 7.98 27.52
C LEU A 149 0.64 7.76 26.05
N VAL A 150 1.25 8.54 25.15
CA VAL A 150 1.00 8.39 23.69
C VAL A 150 1.47 7.02 23.20
N GLU A 151 2.61 6.53 23.70
CA GLU A 151 3.09 5.17 23.37
C GLU A 151 2.06 4.11 23.81
N MET A 152 1.54 4.18 25.03
CA MET A 152 0.51 3.28 25.53
C MET A 152 -0.75 3.32 24.66
N GLU A 153 -1.22 4.52 24.31
CA GLU A 153 -2.41 4.70 23.48
C GLU A 153 -2.24 4.08 22.09
N VAL A 154 -1.05 4.18 21.51
CA VAL A 154 -0.73 3.56 20.22
C VAL A 154 -0.70 2.02 20.33
N ARG A 155 -0.14 1.47 21.41
CA ARG A 155 -0.12 0.02 21.68
C ARG A 155 -1.52 -0.55 21.83
N ASP A 156 -2.36 0.11 22.64
CA ASP A 156 -3.75 -0.28 22.84
C ASP A 156 -4.54 -0.23 21.51
N LEU A 157 -4.32 0.83 20.73
CA LEU A 157 -4.93 0.97 19.43
C LEU A 157 -4.54 -0.16 18.47
N LEU A 158 -3.26 -0.49 18.38
CA LEU A 158 -2.78 -1.60 17.53
C LEU A 158 -3.34 -2.94 17.98
N SER A 159 -3.41 -3.17 19.30
CA SER A 159 -4.01 -4.37 19.88
C SER A 159 -5.49 -4.51 19.55
N SER A 160 -6.23 -3.40 19.50
CA SER A 160 -7.65 -3.39 19.13
C SER A 160 -7.90 -3.79 17.65
N TYR A 161 -6.89 -3.72 16.81
CA TYR A 161 -6.93 -4.15 15.39
C TYR A 161 -6.17 -5.46 15.14
N ASP A 162 -6.00 -6.32 16.16
CA ASP A 162 -5.34 -7.62 16.08
C ASP A 162 -3.85 -7.56 15.67
N PHE A 163 -3.15 -6.49 15.96
CA PHE A 163 -1.70 -6.44 15.92
C PHE A 163 -1.14 -6.71 17.32
N PRO A 164 0.06 -7.30 17.48
CA PRO A 164 0.66 -7.57 18.79
C PRO A 164 1.23 -6.26 19.40
N GLY A 165 0.36 -5.35 19.84
CA GLY A 165 0.71 -3.99 20.26
C GLY A 165 1.84 -3.91 21.29
N ASP A 166 1.88 -4.87 22.25
CA ASP A 166 2.92 -4.93 23.27
C ASP A 166 4.32 -5.29 22.73
N GLU A 167 4.37 -6.04 21.62
CA GLU A 167 5.63 -6.56 21.03
C GLU A 167 6.15 -5.66 19.91
N ILE A 168 5.32 -4.74 19.40
CA ILE A 168 5.67 -3.88 18.27
C ILE A 168 6.77 -2.89 18.67
N PRO A 169 7.86 -2.78 17.88
CA PRO A 169 8.88 -1.78 18.11
C PRO A 169 8.31 -0.36 17.93
N ILE A 170 8.58 0.50 18.91
CA ILE A 170 8.24 1.93 18.86
C ILE A 170 9.51 2.73 19.01
N VAL A 171 9.85 3.49 17.97
CA VAL A 171 11.02 4.38 17.93
C VAL A 171 10.55 5.82 18.08
N LYS A 172 11.24 6.62 18.91
CA LYS A 172 10.92 8.02 19.22
C LYS A 172 11.94 8.95 18.56
N GLY A 173 11.47 10.05 17.93
CA GLY A 173 12.39 10.99 17.32
C GLY A 173 11.74 12.20 16.68
N SER A 174 12.56 12.96 15.94
CA SER A 174 12.13 14.11 15.14
C SER A 174 12.73 14.04 13.75
N SER A 175 11.90 13.72 12.76
CA SER A 175 12.33 13.71 11.36
C SER A 175 12.77 15.10 10.87
N LEU A 176 12.17 16.17 11.40
CA LEU A 176 12.53 17.53 11.04
C LEU A 176 13.96 17.86 11.47
N LYS A 177 14.33 17.55 12.73
CA LYS A 177 15.71 17.76 13.22
C LYS A 177 16.75 16.99 12.38
N VAL A 178 16.41 15.78 11.95
CA VAL A 178 17.25 15.01 11.03
C VAL A 178 17.45 15.75 9.70
N LEU A 179 16.38 16.29 9.11
CA LEU A 179 16.45 17.01 7.83
C LEU A 179 17.18 18.35 7.95
N GLU A 180 17.02 19.06 9.05
CA GLU A 180 17.67 20.35 9.30
C GLU A 180 19.15 20.23 9.67
N SER A 181 19.58 19.04 10.12
CA SER A 181 20.98 18.81 10.49
C SER A 181 21.93 19.04 9.30
N THR A 182 23.02 19.70 9.54
CA THR A 182 24.13 19.87 8.58
C THR A 182 25.28 18.89 8.80
N SER A 183 25.17 18.02 9.82
CA SER A 183 26.16 16.99 10.11
C SER A 183 26.29 15.99 8.97
N THR A 184 27.51 15.65 8.62
CA THR A 184 27.85 14.60 7.63
C THR A 184 28.34 13.32 8.29
N ASP A 185 28.41 13.29 9.62
CA ASP A 185 28.76 12.08 10.38
C ASP A 185 27.50 11.24 10.63
N PRO A 186 27.40 10.03 10.09
CA PRO A 186 26.25 9.17 10.32
C PRO A 186 26.10 8.70 11.79
N ASN A 187 27.12 8.87 12.62
CA ASN A 187 27.10 8.56 14.05
C ASN A 187 26.68 9.77 14.92
N ASP A 188 26.39 10.91 14.31
CA ASP A 188 25.88 12.06 15.05
C ASP A 188 24.56 11.67 15.76
N PRO A 189 24.39 12.02 17.05
CA PRO A 189 23.19 11.68 17.81
C PRO A 189 21.88 12.12 17.15
N VAL A 190 21.90 13.13 16.28
CA VAL A 190 20.71 13.59 15.55
C VAL A 190 20.16 12.49 14.61
N TYR A 191 21.00 11.58 14.13
CA TYR A 191 20.60 10.47 13.25
C TYR A 191 20.23 9.20 14.00
N ALA A 192 20.46 9.13 15.31
CA ALA A 192 20.17 7.94 16.12
C ALA A 192 18.74 7.40 15.94
N PRO A 193 17.66 8.24 15.90
CA PRO A 193 16.31 7.75 15.69
C PRO A 193 16.10 7.09 14.31
N MET A 194 16.78 7.57 13.26
CA MET A 194 16.66 6.94 11.93
C MET A 194 17.41 5.61 11.88
N LYS A 195 18.57 5.53 12.54
CA LYS A 195 19.30 4.26 12.69
C LYS A 195 18.44 3.23 13.43
N GLU A 196 17.90 3.60 14.58
CA GLU A 196 17.05 2.74 15.41
C GLU A 196 15.79 2.28 14.64
N LEU A 197 15.16 3.19 13.89
CA LEU A 197 14.01 2.86 13.05
C LEU A 197 14.36 1.82 11.99
N MET A 198 15.49 1.98 11.29
CA MET A 198 15.89 1.04 10.24
C MET A 198 16.35 -0.31 10.82
N ASP A 199 17.00 -0.30 11.99
CA ASP A 199 17.35 -1.51 12.72
C ASP A 199 16.08 -2.27 13.19
N ALA A 200 15.06 -1.55 13.65
CA ALA A 200 13.77 -2.12 14.01
C ALA A 200 13.03 -2.71 12.79
N VAL A 201 13.02 -2.01 11.66
CA VAL A 201 12.43 -2.49 10.41
C VAL A 201 13.15 -3.75 9.91
N ASP A 202 14.48 -3.77 9.92
CA ASP A 202 15.29 -4.91 9.49
C ASP A 202 15.06 -6.15 10.37
N SER A 203 14.88 -5.98 11.68
CA SER A 203 14.77 -7.08 12.64
C SER A 203 13.34 -7.59 12.82
N TYR A 204 12.35 -6.70 12.83
CA TYR A 204 10.96 -7.04 13.14
C TYR A 204 10.14 -7.49 11.92
N ILE A 205 10.35 -6.87 10.75
CA ILE A 205 9.65 -7.26 9.53
C ILE A 205 10.43 -8.42 8.89
N PRO A 206 9.85 -9.64 8.78
CA PRO A 206 10.56 -10.77 8.18
C PRO A 206 10.74 -10.58 6.67
N THR A 207 11.70 -11.27 6.08
CA THR A 207 11.80 -11.38 4.62
C THR A 207 10.58 -12.16 4.13
N PRO A 208 9.75 -11.58 3.25
CA PRO A 208 8.51 -12.22 2.82
C PRO A 208 8.77 -13.40 1.89
N ASP A 209 7.95 -14.44 2.03
CA ASP A 209 7.88 -15.51 1.04
C ASP A 209 7.28 -14.96 -0.26
N ARG A 210 7.91 -15.32 -1.38
CA ARG A 210 7.49 -14.86 -2.71
C ARG A 210 6.90 -16.04 -3.50
N PRO A 211 5.60 -15.99 -3.88
CA PRO A 211 4.94 -17.05 -4.66
C PRO A 211 5.36 -16.98 -6.14
N THR A 212 6.62 -17.31 -6.42
CA THR A 212 7.21 -17.26 -7.77
C THR A 212 6.83 -18.46 -8.64
N ASP A 213 6.34 -19.54 -8.07
CA ASP A 213 5.87 -20.77 -8.72
C ASP A 213 4.44 -20.68 -9.28
N GLN A 214 3.71 -19.62 -8.90
CA GLN A 214 2.35 -19.35 -9.38
C GLN A 214 2.35 -18.61 -10.72
N PRO A 215 1.23 -18.65 -11.48
CA PRO A 215 1.08 -17.86 -12.69
C PRO A 215 1.25 -16.36 -12.40
N PHE A 216 2.00 -15.66 -13.27
CA PHE A 216 2.24 -14.22 -13.15
C PHE A 216 0.94 -13.42 -13.03
N LEU A 217 0.92 -12.48 -12.08
CA LEU A 217 -0.12 -11.49 -11.91
C LEU A 217 0.45 -10.21 -11.31
N MET A 218 0.09 -9.07 -11.92
CA MET A 218 0.45 -7.74 -11.46
C MET A 218 -0.74 -6.79 -11.59
N PRO A 219 -1.30 -6.28 -10.49
CA PRO A 219 -2.29 -5.20 -10.52
C PRO A 219 -1.69 -3.93 -11.12
N ILE A 220 -2.45 -3.25 -11.97
CA ILE A 220 -2.02 -1.99 -12.61
C ILE A 220 -2.39 -0.83 -11.69
N GLU A 221 -1.39 -0.03 -11.32
CA GLU A 221 -1.52 1.12 -10.43
C GLU A 221 -1.56 2.43 -11.18
N ASP A 222 -0.70 2.55 -12.20
CA ASP A 222 -0.65 3.74 -13.04
C ASP A 222 -0.31 3.35 -14.48
N VAL A 223 -0.68 4.23 -15.39
CA VAL A 223 -0.47 4.08 -16.83
C VAL A 223 0.10 5.36 -17.40
N MET A 224 1.28 5.25 -17.99
CA MET A 224 1.97 6.40 -18.59
C MET A 224 2.41 6.10 -20.02
N THR A 225 2.63 7.17 -20.78
CA THR A 225 3.20 7.06 -22.14
C THR A 225 4.62 7.61 -22.13
N ILE A 226 5.55 6.83 -22.65
CA ILE A 226 6.92 7.28 -22.89
C ILE A 226 7.07 7.59 -24.37
N SER A 227 7.38 8.86 -24.69
CA SER A 227 7.58 9.30 -26.08
C SER A 227 8.60 8.43 -26.80
N GLY A 228 8.23 7.89 -27.97
CA GLY A 228 9.07 7.00 -28.78
C GLY A 228 9.22 5.56 -28.26
N ARG A 229 8.63 5.20 -27.11
CA ARG A 229 8.69 3.84 -26.56
C ARG A 229 7.32 3.16 -26.47
N GLY A 230 6.26 3.90 -26.09
CA GLY A 230 4.91 3.37 -26.00
C GLY A 230 4.30 3.47 -24.60
N THR A 231 3.31 2.64 -24.32
CA THR A 231 2.57 2.60 -23.06
C THR A 231 3.32 1.75 -22.04
N VAL A 232 3.52 2.32 -20.85
CA VAL A 232 4.07 1.66 -19.67
C VAL A 232 3.00 1.58 -18.61
N VAL A 233 2.85 0.42 -18.01
CA VAL A 233 2.01 0.22 -16.82
C VAL A 233 2.90 -0.06 -15.62
N THR A 234 2.55 0.49 -14.47
CA THR A 234 3.28 0.26 -13.22
C THR A 234 2.46 -0.57 -12.25
N GLY A 235 3.14 -1.31 -11.40
CA GLY A 235 2.52 -2.08 -10.34
C GLY A 235 3.52 -2.97 -9.62
N ARG A 236 3.08 -3.54 -8.49
CA ARG A 236 3.79 -4.59 -7.79
C ARG A 236 3.40 -5.95 -8.37
N VAL A 237 4.37 -6.78 -8.67
CA VAL A 237 4.12 -8.19 -9.03
C VAL A 237 3.56 -8.92 -7.80
N GLU A 238 2.31 -9.34 -7.85
CA GLU A 238 1.62 -10.03 -6.75
C GLU A 238 2.11 -11.47 -6.62
N ARG A 239 2.28 -12.15 -7.76
CA ARG A 239 2.77 -13.54 -7.84
C ARG A 239 3.41 -13.85 -9.18
N GLY A 240 4.16 -14.93 -9.23
CA GLY A 240 4.80 -15.46 -10.44
C GLY A 240 6.04 -14.71 -10.87
N ILE A 241 6.47 -15.05 -12.07
CA ILE A 241 7.61 -14.44 -12.76
C ILE A 241 7.16 -14.05 -14.17
N VAL A 242 7.67 -12.93 -14.66
CA VAL A 242 7.50 -12.49 -16.04
C VAL A 242 8.85 -12.08 -16.64
N LYS A 243 9.07 -12.43 -17.90
CA LYS A 243 10.29 -12.14 -18.66
C LYS A 243 10.02 -11.22 -19.83
N LEU A 244 11.08 -10.64 -20.37
CA LEU A 244 11.01 -9.93 -21.64
C LEU A 244 10.50 -10.88 -22.73
N GLN A 245 9.60 -10.35 -23.57
CA GLN A 245 8.91 -11.06 -24.69
C GLN A 245 7.83 -12.06 -24.23
N ASP A 246 7.52 -12.17 -22.95
CA ASP A 246 6.37 -12.95 -22.51
C ASP A 246 5.06 -12.32 -22.99
N GLU A 247 4.13 -13.18 -23.45
CA GLU A 247 2.75 -12.81 -23.72
C GLU A 247 1.98 -12.73 -22.40
N VAL A 248 1.22 -11.64 -22.22
CA VAL A 248 0.37 -11.38 -21.07
C VAL A 248 -1.01 -10.92 -21.51
N GLU A 249 -1.98 -11.02 -20.62
CA GLU A 249 -3.33 -10.48 -20.79
C GLU A 249 -3.59 -9.33 -19.83
N ILE A 250 -4.27 -8.29 -20.34
CA ILE A 250 -4.87 -7.21 -19.54
C ILE A 250 -6.29 -7.67 -19.21
N VAL A 251 -6.59 -7.86 -17.92
CA VAL A 251 -7.85 -8.44 -17.43
C VAL A 251 -8.55 -7.48 -16.46
N GLY A 252 -9.88 -7.41 -16.57
CA GLY A 252 -10.75 -6.58 -15.75
C GLY A 252 -11.20 -5.29 -16.42
N LEU A 253 -12.25 -4.67 -15.89
CA LEU A 253 -12.95 -3.48 -16.37
C LEU A 253 -13.57 -3.62 -17.77
N ALA A 254 -13.21 -4.67 -18.50
CA ALA A 254 -13.79 -5.11 -19.77
C ALA A 254 -14.15 -6.58 -19.67
N LYS A 255 -15.12 -7.03 -20.48
CA LYS A 255 -15.58 -8.42 -20.49
C LYS A 255 -14.53 -9.37 -21.09
N GLU A 256 -13.79 -8.91 -22.09
CA GLU A 256 -12.80 -9.72 -22.78
C GLU A 256 -11.39 -9.26 -22.46
N PRO A 257 -10.49 -10.17 -22.05
CA PRO A 257 -9.09 -9.88 -21.85
C PRO A 257 -8.40 -9.45 -23.14
N LYS A 258 -7.44 -8.53 -23.03
CA LYS A 258 -6.65 -8.07 -24.17
C LYS A 258 -5.22 -8.61 -24.09
N LYS A 259 -4.77 -9.33 -25.11
CA LYS A 259 -3.40 -9.86 -25.21
C LYS A 259 -2.40 -8.80 -25.62
N THR A 260 -1.22 -8.87 -25.04
CA THR A 260 -0.07 -8.05 -25.39
C THR A 260 1.24 -8.77 -25.03
N THR A 261 2.37 -8.16 -25.39
CA THR A 261 3.71 -8.69 -25.09
C THR A 261 4.49 -7.66 -24.28
N ILE A 262 5.20 -8.09 -23.25
CA ILE A 262 6.10 -7.23 -22.47
C ILE A 262 7.41 -7.04 -23.26
N THR A 263 7.73 -5.81 -23.62
CA THR A 263 8.94 -5.47 -24.39
C THR A 263 10.04 -4.81 -23.57
N GLY A 264 9.73 -4.43 -22.34
CA GLY A 264 10.67 -3.85 -21.39
C GLY A 264 10.17 -3.97 -19.97
N VAL A 265 11.07 -4.19 -19.04
CA VAL A 265 10.81 -4.20 -17.60
C VAL A 265 11.85 -3.32 -16.92
N GLU A 266 11.38 -2.40 -16.09
CA GLU A 266 12.23 -1.49 -15.32
C GLU A 266 11.78 -1.43 -13.87
N MET A 267 12.73 -1.34 -12.95
CA MET A 267 12.52 -1.08 -11.53
C MET A 267 13.50 0.02 -11.09
N PHE A 268 12.98 1.12 -10.50
CA PHE A 268 13.79 2.27 -10.09
C PHE A 268 14.75 2.79 -11.19
N ARG A 269 14.24 2.88 -12.43
CA ARG A 269 15.00 3.31 -13.64
C ARG A 269 16.14 2.37 -14.06
N LYS A 270 16.26 1.19 -13.46
CA LYS A 270 17.19 0.13 -13.85
C LYS A 270 16.44 -0.92 -14.67
N ILE A 271 17.11 -1.52 -15.66
CA ILE A 271 16.52 -2.53 -16.54
C ILE A 271 16.59 -3.90 -15.87
N LEU A 272 15.50 -4.68 -16.00
CA LEU A 272 15.45 -6.08 -15.58
C LEU A 272 15.24 -6.99 -16.79
N ASP A 273 15.87 -8.18 -16.78
CA ASP A 273 15.58 -9.25 -17.76
C ASP A 273 14.29 -9.99 -17.40
N GLN A 274 13.98 -10.06 -16.11
CA GLN A 274 12.76 -10.65 -15.57
C GLN A 274 12.33 -9.92 -14.29
N ALA A 275 11.02 -9.91 -14.02
CA ALA A 275 10.45 -9.50 -12.75
C ALA A 275 9.81 -10.69 -12.05
N GLU A 276 9.82 -10.67 -10.72
CA GLU A 276 9.25 -11.72 -9.87
C GLU A 276 8.36 -11.15 -8.78
N ALA A 277 7.59 -12.03 -8.15
CA ALA A 277 6.71 -11.66 -7.04
C ALA A 277 7.43 -10.76 -6.02
N GLY A 278 6.82 -9.63 -5.72
CA GLY A 278 7.34 -8.59 -4.83
C GLY A 278 8.00 -7.40 -5.53
N ASP A 279 8.38 -7.51 -6.79
CA ASP A 279 9.00 -6.38 -7.51
C ASP A 279 7.98 -5.29 -7.85
N ASN A 280 8.36 -4.03 -7.65
CA ASN A 280 7.62 -2.87 -8.15
C ASN A 280 8.19 -2.45 -9.49
N ILE A 281 7.45 -2.69 -10.56
CA ILE A 281 7.97 -2.55 -11.92
C ILE A 281 7.15 -1.61 -12.79
N GLY A 282 7.80 -1.06 -13.80
CA GLY A 282 7.17 -0.53 -15.00
C GLY A 282 7.34 -1.52 -16.15
N ALA A 283 6.24 -2.00 -16.70
CA ALA A 283 6.20 -2.91 -17.84
C ALA A 283 5.81 -2.17 -19.12
N LEU A 284 6.65 -2.23 -20.12
CA LEU A 284 6.40 -1.65 -21.45
C LEU A 284 5.61 -2.64 -22.28
N LEU A 285 4.45 -2.24 -22.78
CA LEU A 285 3.50 -3.08 -23.50
C LEU A 285 3.57 -2.82 -25.02
N ARG A 286 3.59 -3.91 -25.81
CA ARG A 286 3.61 -3.84 -27.27
C ARG A 286 2.23 -3.53 -27.83
N GLY A 287 2.12 -2.48 -28.66
CA GLY A 287 0.90 -2.21 -29.43
C GLY A 287 -0.32 -1.79 -28.62
N ILE A 288 -0.14 -1.43 -27.35
CA ILE A 288 -1.21 -0.93 -26.46
C ILE A 288 -1.13 0.59 -26.40
N GLN A 289 -2.26 1.25 -26.67
CA GLN A 289 -2.40 2.69 -26.48
C GLN A 289 -2.76 3.01 -25.01
N ARG A 290 -2.44 4.23 -24.55
CA ARG A 290 -2.74 4.70 -23.20
C ARG A 290 -4.23 4.57 -22.83
N THR A 291 -5.12 4.71 -23.82
CA THR A 291 -6.59 4.65 -23.68
C THR A 291 -7.15 3.23 -23.63
N GLU A 292 -6.32 2.21 -23.86
CA GLU A 292 -6.73 0.81 -23.93
C GLU A 292 -6.38 0.03 -22.66
N VAL A 293 -5.76 0.68 -21.71
CA VAL A 293 -5.38 0.12 -20.41
C VAL A 293 -5.57 1.18 -19.33
N GLU A 294 -6.05 0.78 -18.16
CA GLU A 294 -6.31 1.69 -17.07
C GLU A 294 -6.01 1.06 -15.71
N ARG A 295 -5.85 1.93 -14.69
CA ARG A 295 -5.71 1.52 -13.31
C ARG A 295 -6.88 0.65 -12.88
N GLY A 296 -6.61 -0.43 -12.16
CA GLY A 296 -7.63 -1.36 -11.68
C GLY A 296 -7.73 -2.65 -12.47
N GLN A 297 -7.19 -2.66 -13.70
CA GLN A 297 -6.94 -3.89 -14.44
C GLN A 297 -5.73 -4.63 -13.88
N VAL A 298 -5.52 -5.87 -14.29
CA VAL A 298 -4.32 -6.63 -13.96
C VAL A 298 -3.62 -7.09 -15.25
N LEU A 299 -2.29 -7.16 -15.21
CA LEU A 299 -1.52 -7.97 -16.14
C LEU A 299 -1.39 -9.37 -15.59
N ALA A 300 -1.71 -10.37 -16.38
CA ALA A 300 -1.67 -11.76 -15.94
C ALA A 300 -1.11 -12.69 -17.04
N LYS A 301 -0.64 -13.85 -16.62
CA LYS A 301 -0.34 -14.94 -17.57
C LYS A 301 -1.63 -15.30 -18.32
N PRO A 302 -1.61 -15.49 -19.65
CA PRO A 302 -2.81 -15.77 -20.43
C PRO A 302 -3.63 -16.94 -19.85
N GLY A 303 -4.94 -16.71 -19.68
CA GLY A 303 -5.89 -17.70 -19.16
C GLY A 303 -5.77 -18.04 -17.68
N SER A 304 -4.95 -17.32 -16.88
CA SER A 304 -4.74 -17.64 -15.47
C SER A 304 -5.73 -16.96 -14.51
N ILE A 305 -6.40 -15.91 -14.96
CA ILE A 305 -7.47 -15.21 -14.22
C ILE A 305 -8.48 -14.65 -15.21
N HIS A 306 -9.73 -14.52 -14.80
CA HIS A 306 -10.82 -14.04 -15.64
C HIS A 306 -11.55 -12.86 -15.01
N PRO A 307 -12.21 -12.00 -15.82
CA PRO A 307 -13.06 -10.95 -15.29
C PRO A 307 -14.41 -11.55 -14.85
N HIS A 308 -14.89 -11.14 -13.68
CA HIS A 308 -16.13 -11.60 -13.06
C HIS A 308 -16.93 -10.44 -12.50
N THR A 309 -18.26 -10.61 -12.44
CA THR A 309 -19.18 -9.62 -11.85
C THR A 309 -19.85 -10.15 -10.61
N LYS A 310 -20.05 -11.47 -10.46
CA LYS A 310 -20.85 -12.05 -9.36
C LYS A 310 -20.07 -13.09 -8.57
N PHE A 311 -20.08 -12.93 -7.24
CA PHE A 311 -19.36 -13.82 -6.32
C PHE A 311 -20.03 -13.88 -4.96
N LYS A 312 -19.76 -14.95 -4.18
CA LYS A 312 -20.07 -15.05 -2.76
C LYS A 312 -18.88 -14.59 -1.93
N ALA A 313 -19.15 -13.94 -0.83
CA ALA A 313 -18.13 -13.46 0.10
C ALA A 313 -18.55 -13.65 1.55
N GLN A 314 -17.55 -13.85 2.40
CA GLN A 314 -17.67 -13.67 3.83
C GLN A 314 -17.31 -12.24 4.17
N VAL A 315 -18.21 -11.52 4.84
CA VAL A 315 -18.07 -10.08 5.11
C VAL A 315 -18.24 -9.82 6.60
N TYR A 316 -17.32 -9.08 7.16
CA TYR A 316 -17.43 -8.45 8.46
C TYR A 316 -17.85 -6.99 8.30
N VAL A 317 -18.93 -6.61 8.99
CA VAL A 317 -19.43 -5.23 8.99
C VAL A 317 -18.90 -4.49 10.20
N LEU A 318 -18.13 -3.43 9.97
CA LEU A 318 -17.49 -2.67 11.04
C LEU A 318 -18.50 -2.03 11.97
N THR A 319 -18.21 -2.07 13.27
CA THR A 319 -18.97 -1.37 14.31
C THR A 319 -18.76 0.15 14.21
N GLN A 320 -19.61 0.91 14.91
CA GLN A 320 -19.42 2.37 15.03
C GLN A 320 -18.10 2.74 15.72
N GLU A 321 -17.68 1.98 16.72
CA GLU A 321 -16.43 2.18 17.45
C GLU A 321 -15.20 1.99 16.57
N GLU A 322 -15.29 1.08 15.58
CA GLU A 322 -14.28 0.85 14.55
C GLU A 322 -14.34 1.88 13.40
N GLY A 323 -15.18 2.90 13.51
CA GLY A 323 -15.38 3.92 12.47
C GLY A 323 -16.37 3.53 11.38
N GLY A 324 -17.04 2.40 11.51
CA GLY A 324 -18.03 1.88 10.57
C GLY A 324 -19.40 2.55 10.66
N ARG A 325 -20.43 1.79 10.31
CA ARG A 325 -21.84 2.24 10.34
C ARG A 325 -22.41 2.19 11.77
N HIS A 326 -23.41 3.03 12.02
CA HIS A 326 -24.24 2.98 13.23
C HIS A 326 -25.67 2.46 12.93
N THR A 327 -26.00 2.20 11.66
CA THR A 327 -27.31 1.72 11.22
C THR A 327 -27.15 0.42 10.43
N PRO A 328 -28.14 -0.49 10.49
CA PRO A 328 -28.16 -1.68 9.66
C PRO A 328 -28.26 -1.32 8.17
N PHE A 329 -27.96 -2.29 7.33
CA PHE A 329 -28.31 -2.24 5.92
C PHE A 329 -29.17 -3.45 5.53
N PHE A 330 -29.85 -3.30 4.42
CA PHE A 330 -30.84 -4.26 3.93
C PHE A 330 -30.42 -4.85 2.58
N ASN A 331 -31.16 -5.87 2.16
CA ASN A 331 -30.98 -6.43 0.82
C ASN A 331 -31.04 -5.34 -0.26
N GLY A 332 -30.16 -5.43 -1.26
CA GLY A 332 -30.03 -4.41 -2.31
C GLY A 332 -29.16 -3.21 -1.96
N TYR A 333 -28.45 -3.22 -0.82
CA TYR A 333 -27.48 -2.19 -0.47
C TYR A 333 -26.37 -2.07 -1.52
N ARG A 334 -25.96 -0.84 -1.87
CA ARG A 334 -25.10 -0.52 -3.00
C ARG A 334 -23.87 0.31 -2.61
N PRO A 335 -22.91 -0.26 -1.89
CA PRO A 335 -21.65 0.42 -1.55
C PRO A 335 -20.62 0.32 -2.66
N GLN A 336 -19.44 0.89 -2.41
CA GLN A 336 -18.24 0.69 -3.22
C GLN A 336 -17.38 -0.45 -2.66
N PHE A 337 -16.91 -1.31 -3.54
CA PHE A 337 -16.03 -2.44 -3.24
C PHE A 337 -14.63 -2.12 -3.76
N TYR A 338 -13.65 -2.16 -2.87
CA TYR A 338 -12.25 -1.87 -3.19
C TYR A 338 -11.47 -3.17 -3.30
N PHE A 339 -11.00 -3.46 -4.52
CA PHE A 339 -10.17 -4.62 -4.83
C PHE A 339 -8.83 -4.16 -5.39
N ARG A 340 -7.70 -4.65 -4.87
CA ARG A 340 -6.37 -4.29 -5.36
C ARG A 340 -6.23 -2.78 -5.60
N THR A 341 -6.22 -2.35 -6.87
CA THR A 341 -6.02 -0.95 -7.28
C THR A 341 -7.29 -0.25 -7.77
N THR A 342 -8.47 -0.90 -7.69
CA THR A 342 -9.74 -0.35 -8.18
C THR A 342 -10.85 -0.35 -7.14
N ASP A 343 -11.85 0.45 -7.37
CA ASP A 343 -13.13 0.44 -6.68
C ASP A 343 -14.27 0.32 -7.69
N VAL A 344 -15.26 -0.50 -7.36
CA VAL A 344 -16.44 -0.75 -8.19
C VAL A 344 -17.68 -0.76 -7.31
N THR A 345 -18.74 -0.12 -7.77
CA THR A 345 -20.06 -0.22 -7.12
C THR A 345 -20.63 -1.63 -7.33
N GLY A 346 -21.20 -2.21 -6.29
CA GLY A 346 -21.87 -3.49 -6.36
C GLY A 346 -23.16 -3.50 -5.56
N VAL A 347 -24.01 -4.47 -5.81
CA VAL A 347 -25.25 -4.73 -5.09
C VAL A 347 -25.06 -5.94 -4.20
N ILE A 348 -25.48 -5.84 -2.94
CA ILE A 348 -25.47 -6.93 -1.97
C ILE A 348 -26.80 -7.65 -2.02
N GLU A 349 -26.74 -8.96 -2.19
CA GLU A 349 -27.87 -9.90 -2.01
C GLU A 349 -27.64 -10.69 -0.71
N LEU A 350 -28.51 -10.49 0.26
CA LEU A 350 -28.46 -11.20 1.53
C LEU A 350 -29.01 -12.65 1.40
N PRO A 351 -28.52 -13.60 2.21
CA PRO A 351 -29.03 -14.96 2.18
C PRO A 351 -30.50 -15.03 2.58
N ALA A 352 -31.22 -16.04 2.08
CA ALA A 352 -32.64 -16.23 2.38
C ALA A 352 -32.89 -16.30 3.90
N GLY A 353 -33.86 -15.51 4.37
CA GLY A 353 -34.18 -15.39 5.80
C GLY A 353 -33.43 -14.33 6.57
N THR A 354 -32.46 -13.63 5.93
CA THR A 354 -31.78 -12.47 6.53
C THR A 354 -32.41 -11.18 6.01
N GLU A 355 -33.11 -10.46 6.88
CA GLU A 355 -33.77 -9.21 6.50
C GLU A 355 -32.82 -8.03 6.51
N MET A 356 -31.89 -8.00 7.47
CA MET A 356 -30.92 -6.93 7.64
C MET A 356 -29.60 -7.44 8.23
N VAL A 357 -28.56 -6.64 8.11
CA VAL A 357 -27.23 -6.89 8.69
C VAL A 357 -26.86 -5.71 9.59
N MET A 358 -26.45 -6.02 10.83
CA MET A 358 -26.06 -5.04 11.83
C MET A 358 -24.55 -4.76 11.79
N PRO A 359 -24.10 -3.58 12.21
CA PRO A 359 -22.70 -3.36 12.55
C PRO A 359 -22.20 -4.40 13.57
N GLY A 360 -21.04 -5.01 13.31
CA GLY A 360 -20.46 -6.11 14.11
C GLY A 360 -20.80 -7.51 13.60
N ASP A 361 -21.70 -7.65 12.63
CA ASP A 361 -22.06 -8.96 12.08
C ASP A 361 -21.00 -9.52 11.12
N ASN A 362 -20.86 -10.84 11.15
CA ASN A 362 -20.19 -11.63 10.11
C ASN A 362 -21.27 -12.34 9.28
N VAL A 363 -21.30 -12.07 7.98
CA VAL A 363 -22.37 -12.56 7.10
C VAL A 363 -21.81 -13.08 5.78
N ASP A 364 -22.28 -14.25 5.36
CA ASP A 364 -22.10 -14.70 3.98
C ASP A 364 -23.11 -14.01 3.09
N MET A 365 -22.65 -13.39 2.01
CA MET A 365 -23.52 -12.67 1.08
C MET A 365 -23.08 -12.86 -0.37
N THR A 366 -24.01 -12.65 -1.29
CA THR A 366 -23.72 -12.58 -2.72
C THR A 366 -23.56 -11.12 -3.12
N ILE A 367 -22.54 -10.83 -3.92
CA ILE A 367 -22.23 -9.48 -4.40
C ILE A 367 -22.23 -9.53 -5.92
N GLU A 368 -22.91 -8.55 -6.53
CA GLU A 368 -22.95 -8.36 -7.97
C GLU A 368 -22.44 -6.96 -8.31
N LEU A 369 -21.26 -6.91 -8.98
CA LEU A 369 -20.60 -5.67 -9.38
C LEU A 369 -21.18 -5.14 -10.69
N ILE A 370 -21.20 -3.82 -10.83
CA ILE A 370 -21.65 -3.15 -12.06
C ILE A 370 -20.63 -3.26 -13.21
N THR A 371 -19.38 -3.58 -12.89
CA THR A 371 -18.28 -3.69 -13.85
C THR A 371 -17.47 -4.95 -13.54
N PRO A 372 -17.09 -5.77 -14.54
CA PRO A 372 -16.31 -6.97 -14.31
C PRO A 372 -14.88 -6.60 -13.86
N ILE A 373 -14.37 -7.31 -12.88
CA ILE A 373 -12.98 -7.17 -12.41
C ILE A 373 -12.31 -8.53 -12.32
N ALA A 374 -10.98 -8.55 -12.29
CA ALA A 374 -10.20 -9.77 -12.11
C ALA A 374 -10.36 -10.28 -10.67
N ILE A 375 -11.25 -11.25 -10.46
CA ILE A 375 -11.58 -11.84 -9.15
C ILE A 375 -11.15 -13.30 -9.13
N GLU A 376 -10.71 -13.74 -7.95
CA GLU A 376 -10.43 -15.14 -7.64
C GLU A 376 -10.80 -15.44 -6.19
N LYS A 377 -11.00 -16.70 -5.86
CA LYS A 377 -11.25 -17.16 -4.49
C LYS A 377 -10.10 -16.74 -3.57
N GLY A 378 -10.44 -16.23 -2.39
CA GLY A 378 -9.48 -15.77 -1.38
C GLY A 378 -9.07 -14.31 -1.53
N LEU A 379 -9.49 -13.62 -2.61
CA LEU A 379 -9.23 -12.20 -2.78
C LEU A 379 -9.95 -11.40 -1.69
N ARG A 380 -9.21 -10.54 -1.00
CA ARG A 380 -9.73 -9.63 0.02
C ARG A 380 -10.21 -8.33 -0.59
N PHE A 381 -11.20 -7.72 0.05
CA PHE A 381 -11.72 -6.41 -0.36
C PHE A 381 -12.22 -5.60 0.84
N ALA A 382 -12.25 -4.29 0.67
CA ALA A 382 -12.89 -3.37 1.60
C ALA A 382 -14.23 -2.88 1.02
N ILE A 383 -15.19 -2.59 1.90
CA ILE A 383 -16.49 -2.00 1.55
C ILE A 383 -16.50 -0.57 2.09
N ARG A 384 -16.82 0.39 1.23
CA ARG A 384 -16.85 1.81 1.60
C ARG A 384 -18.15 2.48 1.20
N GLU A 385 -18.58 3.41 2.03
CA GLU A 385 -19.74 4.27 1.81
C GLU A 385 -19.46 5.68 2.36
N GLY A 386 -19.76 6.73 1.59
CA GLY A 386 -19.67 8.12 2.05
C GLY A 386 -18.27 8.50 2.58
N GLY A 387 -17.21 7.95 1.99
CA GLY A 387 -15.82 8.21 2.42
C GLY A 387 -15.34 7.41 3.63
N ARG A 388 -16.15 6.48 4.17
CA ARG A 388 -15.81 5.63 5.32
C ARG A 388 -15.72 4.18 4.92
N THR A 389 -14.82 3.43 5.55
CA THR A 389 -14.80 1.96 5.47
C THR A 389 -15.88 1.43 6.39
N VAL A 390 -16.80 0.63 5.84
CA VAL A 390 -17.98 0.10 6.56
C VAL A 390 -17.93 -1.41 6.71
N GLY A 391 -17.02 -2.07 6.04
CA GLY A 391 -16.84 -3.51 6.15
C GLY A 391 -15.63 -4.00 5.36
N SER A 392 -15.32 -5.26 5.56
CA SER A 392 -14.30 -5.98 4.81
C SER A 392 -14.74 -7.41 4.54
N GLY A 393 -14.23 -7.99 3.48
CA GLY A 393 -14.61 -9.35 3.11
C GLY A 393 -13.54 -10.10 2.34
N VAL A 394 -13.82 -11.38 2.18
CA VAL A 394 -12.99 -12.31 1.39
C VAL A 394 -13.90 -13.03 0.41
N VAL A 395 -13.48 -13.13 -0.85
CA VAL A 395 -14.20 -13.90 -1.89
C VAL A 395 -14.14 -15.37 -1.54
N ALA A 396 -15.30 -15.96 -1.27
CA ALA A 396 -15.44 -17.38 -0.93
C ALA A 396 -15.62 -18.25 -2.19
N GLU A 397 -16.39 -17.75 -3.17
CA GLU A 397 -16.70 -18.47 -4.41
C GLU A 397 -17.00 -17.45 -5.52
N VAL A 398 -16.48 -17.68 -6.72
CA VAL A 398 -16.82 -16.91 -7.93
C VAL A 398 -17.98 -17.60 -8.63
N ILE A 399 -18.99 -16.83 -9.05
CA ILE A 399 -20.22 -17.35 -9.67
C ILE A 399 -20.23 -17.03 -11.17
N GLU A 400 -20.00 -15.75 -11.55
CA GLU A 400 -20.06 -15.26 -12.93
C GLU A 400 -19.06 -14.12 -13.17
#